data_a538dc21f68ab596ef5ea17f64b1eecb
#
_entry.id   a538dc21f68ab596ef5ea17f64b1eecb
#
_cell.length_a   1.000
_cell.length_b   1.000
_cell.length_c   1.000
_cell.angle_alpha   90.00
_cell.angle_beta   90.00
_cell.angle_gamma   90.00
#
_symmetry.space_group_name_H-M   'P 1'
#
loop_
_entity.id
_entity.type
_entity.pdbx_description
1 polymer ?
#
loop_
_entity_poly.entity_id
_entity_poly.type
_entity_poly.pdbx_seq_one_letter_code
_entity_poly.pdbx_strand_id
1 'polypeptide(L)'
;LVRAAELMPVWQGRLAGMADRFGLRRRVTVLCSRVIGTPVLVGWIRPVILLPMAVACTFPVAQVELILAHELAHLRRWDPLANLFQVALETLHFYHPVVHWISRDVRNEREICCDELALSVSGGSRHEFVAALAELGELRERHGSLLLAATGGVLLDRVQHMVVPVRGSARVHTSARFVAALLGVGLIALTLQLEWKQAQL
;
A
#
# COMPACT_ATOMS: atom_id res chain seq x y z
N LEU A 1 -6.16 19.15 2.39
CA LEU A 1 -4.84 18.54 2.64
C LEU A 1 -3.76 19.13 1.72
N VAL A 2 -3.94 19.14 0.41
CA VAL A 2 -2.95 19.64 -0.57
C VAL A 2 -2.71 21.16 -0.45
N ARG A 3 -3.72 21.95 -0.08
CA ARG A 3 -3.60 23.43 0.03
C ARG A 3 -2.70 23.90 1.20
N ALA A 4 -2.43 23.04 2.17
CA ALA A 4 -1.57 23.32 3.32
C ALA A 4 -0.21 22.63 3.22
N ALA A 5 0.18 22.18 2.04
CA ALA A 5 1.41 21.45 1.80
C ALA A 5 2.42 22.32 1.01
N GLU A 6 3.68 22.22 1.42
CA GLU A 6 4.78 23.00 0.85
C GLU A 6 5.67 22.12 -0.04
N LEU A 7 6.14 22.67 -1.13
CA LEU A 7 7.06 21.97 -2.04
C LEU A 7 8.47 22.07 -1.49
N MET A 8 9.13 20.94 -1.28
CA MET A 8 10.53 20.89 -0.86
C MET A 8 11.41 20.43 -2.05
N PRO A 9 12.19 21.36 -2.67
CA PRO A 9 12.98 21.06 -3.86
C PRO A 9 13.95 19.89 -3.70
N VAL A 10 14.50 19.73 -2.49
CA VAL A 10 15.44 18.64 -2.18
C VAL A 10 14.79 17.26 -2.38
N TRP A 11 13.60 17.06 -1.86
CA TRP A 11 12.87 15.80 -2.01
C TRP A 11 12.33 15.61 -3.42
N GLN A 12 11.95 16.69 -4.09
CA GLN A 12 11.49 16.63 -5.47
C GLN A 12 12.58 16.13 -6.43
N GLY A 13 13.82 16.59 -6.28
CA GLY A 13 14.96 16.14 -7.10
C GLY A 13 15.27 14.66 -6.87
N ARG A 14 15.28 14.20 -5.60
CA ARG A 14 15.49 12.79 -5.25
C ARG A 14 14.37 11.89 -5.77
N LEU A 15 13.12 12.33 -5.61
CA LEU A 15 11.95 11.61 -6.11
C LEU A 15 11.99 11.42 -7.63
N ALA A 16 12.42 12.43 -8.39
CA ALA A 16 12.53 12.33 -9.85
C ALA A 16 13.49 11.22 -10.27
N GLY A 17 14.71 11.19 -9.69
CA GLY A 17 15.68 10.13 -9.97
C GLY A 17 15.21 8.73 -9.55
N MET A 18 14.42 8.61 -8.47
CA MET A 18 13.81 7.35 -8.09
C MET A 18 12.69 6.94 -9.06
N ALA A 19 11.82 7.87 -9.45
CA ALA A 19 10.74 7.61 -10.39
C ALA A 19 11.27 7.06 -11.73
N ASP A 20 12.41 7.55 -12.21
CA ASP A 20 13.08 7.03 -13.41
C ASP A 20 13.54 5.57 -13.21
N ARG A 21 14.12 5.23 -12.04
CA ARG A 21 14.50 3.86 -11.71
C ARG A 21 13.28 2.90 -11.64
N PHE A 22 12.14 3.40 -11.19
CA PHE A 22 10.87 2.68 -11.23
C PHE A 22 10.25 2.58 -12.64
N GLY A 23 10.83 3.24 -13.66
CA GLY A 23 10.29 3.29 -15.02
C GLY A 23 8.96 4.04 -15.12
N LEU A 24 8.75 5.00 -14.23
CA LEU A 24 7.54 5.83 -14.22
C LEU A 24 7.71 6.98 -15.20
N ARG A 25 6.91 6.98 -16.27
CA ARG A 25 6.91 8.08 -17.27
C ARG A 25 6.12 9.30 -16.81
N ARG A 26 5.42 9.21 -15.69
CA ARG A 26 4.56 10.27 -15.14
C ARG A 26 5.38 11.12 -14.17
N ARG A 27 5.14 12.43 -14.22
CA ARG A 27 5.71 13.33 -13.21
C ARG A 27 5.02 13.10 -11.88
N VAL A 28 5.78 12.74 -10.86
CA VAL A 28 5.32 12.61 -9.48
C VAL A 28 5.79 13.83 -8.71
N THR A 29 4.88 14.44 -7.96
CA THR A 29 5.20 15.60 -7.12
C THR A 29 5.24 15.18 -5.66
N VAL A 30 6.23 15.65 -4.90
CA VAL A 30 6.25 15.49 -3.45
C VAL A 30 5.94 16.83 -2.77
N LEU A 31 4.99 16.79 -1.85
CA LEU A 31 4.63 17.94 -1.02
C LEU A 31 4.73 17.55 0.45
N CYS A 32 5.28 18.44 1.27
CA CYS A 32 5.37 18.23 2.70
C CYS A 32 4.19 18.91 3.42
N SER A 33 3.58 18.20 4.36
CA SER A 33 2.41 18.68 5.10
C SER A 33 2.59 18.51 6.60
N ARG A 34 2.14 19.50 7.38
CA ARG A 34 2.12 19.47 8.84
C ARG A 34 0.87 18.80 9.42
N VAL A 35 -0.11 18.51 8.58
CA VAL A 35 -1.44 18.04 9.00
C VAL A 35 -1.53 16.53 8.99
N ILE A 36 -0.70 15.85 8.21
CA ILE A 36 -0.73 14.39 8.06
C ILE A 36 0.31 13.73 8.96
N GLY A 37 -0.03 12.60 9.54
CA GLY A 37 0.88 11.78 10.36
C GLY A 37 1.56 10.63 9.61
N THR A 38 1.08 10.32 8.37
CA THR A 38 1.63 9.24 7.55
C THR A 38 1.80 9.70 6.11
N PRO A 39 2.79 9.18 5.37
CA PRO A 39 2.91 9.39 3.94
C PRO A 39 1.64 8.92 3.22
N VAL A 40 1.23 9.62 2.18
CA VAL A 40 0.03 9.28 1.40
C VAL A 40 0.24 9.61 -0.07
N LEU A 41 -0.01 8.65 -0.93
CA LEU A 41 -0.08 8.86 -2.38
C LEU A 41 -1.51 9.29 -2.78
N VAL A 42 -1.64 10.45 -3.41
CA VAL A 42 -2.90 11.01 -3.87
C VAL A 42 -2.92 11.13 -5.39
N GLY A 43 -3.99 10.63 -5.99
CA GLY A 43 -4.17 10.69 -7.44
C GLY A 43 -3.36 9.66 -8.22
N TRP A 44 -3.80 9.37 -9.44
CA TRP A 44 -3.17 8.40 -10.33
C TRP A 44 -2.81 8.99 -11.70
N ILE A 45 -3.50 10.06 -12.12
CA ILE A 45 -3.20 10.78 -13.38
C ILE A 45 -2.08 11.80 -13.13
N ARG A 46 -2.21 12.57 -12.06
CA ARG A 46 -1.20 13.53 -11.57
C ARG A 46 -0.86 13.15 -10.13
N PRO A 47 0.00 12.15 -9.95
CA PRO A 47 0.29 11.62 -8.63
C PRO A 47 1.05 12.63 -7.78
N VAL A 48 0.58 12.80 -6.55
CA VAL A 48 1.20 13.64 -5.52
C VAL A 48 1.45 12.78 -4.30
N ILE A 49 2.69 12.71 -3.84
CA ILE A 49 3.05 12.11 -2.56
C ILE A 49 3.02 13.21 -1.51
N LEU A 50 2.15 13.07 -0.54
CA LEU A 50 2.14 13.91 0.65
C LEU A 50 3.03 13.28 1.70
N LEU A 51 4.11 13.96 2.08
CA LEU A 51 5.05 13.53 3.10
C LEU A 51 4.80 14.32 4.39
N PRO A 52 4.70 13.68 5.58
CA PRO A 52 4.65 14.42 6.83
C PRO A 52 5.89 15.29 6.99
N MET A 53 5.72 16.54 7.45
CA MET A 53 6.83 17.46 7.69
C MET A 53 7.80 16.88 8.73
N ALA A 54 7.29 16.19 9.74
CA ALA A 54 8.10 15.50 10.74
C ALA A 54 9.04 14.47 10.07
N VAL A 55 8.53 13.63 9.17
CA VAL A 55 9.34 12.64 8.42
C VAL A 55 10.39 13.33 7.58
N ALA A 56 10.01 14.37 6.83
CA ALA A 56 10.90 15.08 5.93
C ALA A 56 12.09 15.76 6.65
N CYS A 57 11.91 16.16 7.92
CA CYS A 57 12.88 16.95 8.68
C CYS A 57 13.65 16.15 9.72
N THR A 58 13.09 15.04 10.27
CA THR A 58 13.71 14.33 11.40
C THR A 58 14.28 12.97 11.01
N PHE A 59 13.77 12.34 9.96
CA PHE A 59 14.23 11.02 9.56
C PHE A 59 15.55 11.09 8.77
N PRO A 60 16.42 10.09 8.92
CA PRO A 60 17.58 9.94 8.07
C PRO A 60 17.20 9.91 6.58
N VAL A 61 18.03 10.50 5.73
CA VAL A 61 17.75 10.61 4.29
C VAL A 61 17.46 9.24 3.65
N ALA A 62 18.21 8.21 4.03
CA ALA A 62 18.02 6.85 3.52
C ALA A 62 16.63 6.29 3.85
N GLN A 63 16.13 6.55 5.05
CA GLN A 63 14.79 6.14 5.46
C GLN A 63 13.70 6.88 4.68
N VAL A 64 13.85 8.20 4.48
CA VAL A 64 12.88 8.96 3.68
C VAL A 64 12.87 8.48 2.22
N GLU A 65 14.03 8.16 1.66
CA GLU A 65 14.11 7.58 0.30
C GLU A 65 13.41 6.23 0.21
N LEU A 66 13.53 5.36 1.22
CA LEU A 66 12.82 4.09 1.28
C LEU A 66 11.29 4.28 1.37
N ILE A 67 10.84 5.24 2.16
CA ILE A 67 9.43 5.60 2.26
C ILE A 67 8.91 6.12 0.92
N LEU A 68 9.63 7.02 0.27
CA LEU A 68 9.27 7.53 -1.06
C LEU A 68 9.29 6.42 -2.12
N ALA A 69 10.25 5.49 -2.05
CA ALA A 69 10.31 4.34 -2.93
C ALA A 69 9.09 3.41 -2.74
N HIS A 70 8.62 3.23 -1.52
CA HIS A 70 7.39 2.49 -1.22
C HIS A 70 6.15 3.14 -1.86
N GLU A 71 6.01 4.46 -1.74
CA GLU A 71 4.91 5.19 -2.39
C GLU A 71 4.98 5.11 -3.94
N LEU A 72 6.20 5.15 -4.51
CA LEU A 72 6.40 4.93 -5.94
C LEU A 72 6.07 3.49 -6.37
N ALA A 73 6.30 2.50 -5.50
CA ALA A 73 5.93 1.12 -5.76
C ALA A 73 4.40 0.97 -5.92
N HIS A 74 3.60 1.61 -5.06
CA HIS A 74 2.14 1.67 -5.21
C HIS A 74 1.73 2.25 -6.57
N LEU A 75 2.38 3.33 -7.00
CA LEU A 75 2.09 3.96 -8.27
C LEU A 75 2.47 3.06 -9.47
N ARG A 76 3.63 2.38 -9.38
CA ARG A 76 4.11 1.45 -10.40
C ARG A 76 3.18 0.26 -10.58
N ARG A 77 2.60 -0.23 -9.50
CA ARG A 77 1.69 -1.39 -9.46
C ARG A 77 0.23 -1.03 -9.78
N TRP A 78 -0.09 0.24 -9.98
CA TRP A 78 -1.47 0.71 -10.16
C TRP A 78 -2.37 0.46 -8.95
N ASP A 79 -1.81 0.41 -7.77
CA ASP A 79 -2.52 0.12 -6.53
C ASP A 79 -3.66 1.11 -6.23
N PRO A 80 -3.60 2.42 -6.56
CA PRO A 80 -4.75 3.31 -6.40
C PRO A 80 -5.98 2.85 -7.19
N LEU A 81 -5.79 2.30 -8.40
CA LEU A 81 -6.89 1.78 -9.20
C LEU A 81 -7.40 0.44 -8.66
N ALA A 82 -6.48 -0.45 -8.26
CA ALA A 82 -6.83 -1.71 -7.60
C ALA A 82 -7.62 -1.48 -6.31
N ASN A 83 -7.24 -0.46 -5.52
CA ASN A 83 -7.95 -0.07 -4.32
C ASN A 83 -9.36 0.47 -4.60
N LEU A 84 -9.51 1.27 -5.65
CA LEU A 84 -10.84 1.76 -6.07
C LEU A 84 -11.78 0.60 -6.40
N PHE A 85 -11.28 -0.38 -7.16
CA PHE A 85 -12.04 -1.58 -7.51
C PHE A 85 -12.38 -2.41 -6.27
N GLN A 86 -11.42 -2.57 -5.35
CA GLN A 86 -11.60 -3.28 -4.10
C GLN A 86 -12.68 -2.64 -3.22
N VAL A 87 -12.66 -1.32 -3.07
CA VAL A 87 -13.70 -0.57 -2.33
C VAL A 87 -15.08 -0.73 -2.98
N ALA A 88 -15.17 -0.71 -4.31
CA ALA A 88 -16.43 -0.95 -5.01
C ALA A 88 -16.98 -2.35 -4.71
N LEU A 89 -16.14 -3.39 -4.73
CA LEU A 89 -16.55 -4.76 -4.38
C LEU A 89 -16.97 -4.87 -2.91
N GLU A 90 -16.24 -4.26 -1.98
CA GLU A 90 -16.59 -4.22 -0.55
C GLU A 90 -17.95 -3.52 -0.34
N THR A 91 -18.21 -2.44 -1.08
CA THR A 91 -19.47 -1.71 -1.00
C THR A 91 -20.65 -2.52 -1.55
N LEU A 92 -20.46 -3.20 -2.68
CA LEU A 92 -21.49 -4.06 -3.26
C LEU A 92 -21.83 -5.28 -2.38
N HIS A 93 -20.82 -5.81 -1.69
CA HIS A 93 -20.95 -7.01 -0.86
C HIS A 93 -20.74 -6.68 0.64
N PHE A 94 -21.17 -5.49 1.08
CA PHE A 94 -20.90 -4.97 2.44
C PHE A 94 -21.34 -5.92 3.55
N TYR A 95 -22.37 -6.73 3.33
CA TYR A 95 -22.91 -7.70 4.29
C TYR A 95 -22.15 -9.03 4.35
N HIS A 96 -21.19 -9.28 3.42
CA HIS A 96 -20.55 -10.59 3.31
C HIS A 96 -19.19 -10.61 4.03
N PRO A 97 -19.04 -11.31 5.17
CA PRO A 97 -17.81 -11.25 5.98
C PRO A 97 -16.57 -11.78 5.26
N VAL A 98 -16.73 -12.74 4.36
CA VAL A 98 -15.63 -13.32 3.58
C VAL A 98 -15.02 -12.31 2.63
N VAL A 99 -15.82 -11.39 2.06
CA VAL A 99 -15.31 -10.32 1.19
C VAL A 99 -14.39 -9.39 1.97
N HIS A 100 -14.76 -9.01 3.17
CA HIS A 100 -13.93 -8.17 4.04
C HIS A 100 -12.65 -8.89 4.48
N TRP A 101 -12.73 -10.19 4.75
CA TRP A 101 -11.55 -10.99 5.10
C TRP A 101 -10.56 -11.09 3.94
N ILE A 102 -11.03 -11.50 2.75
CA ILE A 102 -10.19 -11.55 1.53
C ILE A 102 -9.60 -10.18 1.21
N SER A 103 -10.40 -9.14 1.33
CA SER A 103 -9.99 -7.77 1.06
C SER A 103 -8.86 -7.30 1.98
N ARG A 104 -8.89 -7.73 3.24
CA ARG A 104 -7.83 -7.47 4.22
C ARG A 104 -6.53 -8.19 3.85
N ASP A 105 -6.61 -9.46 3.47
CA ASP A 105 -5.45 -10.24 3.02
C ASP A 105 -4.83 -9.62 1.77
N VAL A 106 -5.64 -9.21 0.81
CA VAL A 106 -5.18 -8.51 -0.40
C VAL A 106 -4.44 -7.22 -0.08
N ARG A 107 -4.94 -6.45 0.91
CA ARG A 107 -4.24 -5.23 1.36
C ARG A 107 -2.88 -5.57 1.98
N ASN A 108 -2.80 -6.58 2.83
CA ASN A 108 -1.54 -7.00 3.46
C ASN A 108 -0.50 -7.46 2.42
N GLU A 109 -0.90 -8.31 1.49
CA GLU A 109 -0.03 -8.79 0.41
C GLU A 109 0.45 -7.63 -0.49
N ARG A 110 -0.39 -6.62 -0.71
CA ARG A 110 -0.04 -5.42 -1.46
C ARG A 110 1.10 -4.66 -0.79
N GLU A 111 0.99 -4.45 0.53
CA GLU A 111 2.04 -3.78 1.31
C GLU A 111 3.37 -4.54 1.23
N ILE A 112 3.34 -5.85 1.44
CA ILE A 112 4.55 -6.71 1.36
C ILE A 112 5.20 -6.62 -0.03
N CYS A 113 4.41 -6.70 -1.08
CA CYS A 113 4.91 -6.57 -2.45
C CYS A 113 5.49 -5.18 -2.74
N CYS A 114 4.91 -4.12 -2.19
CA CYS A 114 5.43 -2.76 -2.34
C CYS A 114 6.75 -2.58 -1.57
N ASP A 115 6.86 -3.16 -0.38
CA ASP A 115 8.09 -3.18 0.41
C ASP A 115 9.24 -3.88 -0.33
N GLU A 116 8.97 -5.06 -0.89
CA GLU A 116 9.98 -5.80 -1.67
C GLU A 116 10.42 -5.03 -2.93
N LEU A 117 9.45 -4.43 -3.63
CA LEU A 117 9.73 -3.63 -4.82
C LEU A 117 10.54 -2.37 -4.46
N ALA A 118 10.17 -1.69 -3.38
CA ALA A 118 10.90 -0.52 -2.89
C ALA A 118 12.35 -0.86 -2.56
N LEU A 119 12.59 -1.94 -1.82
CA LEU A 119 13.93 -2.42 -1.49
C LEU A 119 14.74 -2.81 -2.74
N SER A 120 14.12 -3.52 -3.68
CA SER A 120 14.80 -3.99 -4.89
C SER A 120 15.26 -2.87 -5.81
N VAL A 121 14.49 -1.77 -5.89
CA VAL A 121 14.77 -0.63 -6.78
C VAL A 121 15.63 0.44 -6.09
N SER A 122 15.40 0.69 -4.79
CA SER A 122 16.20 1.69 -4.05
C SER A 122 17.61 1.20 -3.74
N GLY A 123 17.79 -0.11 -3.61
CA GLY A 123 19.05 -0.70 -3.11
C GLY A 123 19.27 -0.47 -1.61
N GLY A 124 18.25 -0.02 -0.89
CA GLY A 124 18.32 0.25 0.54
C GLY A 124 18.40 -1.01 1.40
N SER A 125 18.82 -0.83 2.63
CA SER A 125 18.94 -1.90 3.61
C SER A 125 17.56 -2.28 4.19
N ARG A 126 17.29 -3.57 4.35
CA ARG A 126 16.10 -4.06 5.06
C ARG A 126 16.02 -3.52 6.49
N HIS A 127 17.16 -3.42 7.15
CA HIS A 127 17.25 -2.90 8.52
C HIS A 127 16.82 -1.41 8.58
N GLU A 128 17.29 -0.59 7.65
CA GLU A 128 16.89 0.82 7.57
C GLU A 128 15.39 0.97 7.29
N PHE A 129 14.83 0.07 6.48
CA PHE A 129 13.41 0.11 6.18
C PHE A 129 12.55 -0.31 7.39
N VAL A 130 12.95 -1.35 8.12
CA VAL A 130 12.29 -1.75 9.37
C VAL A 130 12.36 -0.62 10.40
N ALA A 131 13.51 0.06 10.54
CA ALA A 131 13.64 1.21 11.41
C ALA A 131 12.69 2.36 10.98
N ALA A 132 12.63 2.67 9.68
CA ALA A 132 11.71 3.67 9.16
C ALA A 132 10.24 3.34 9.44
N LEU A 133 9.85 2.08 9.30
CA LEU A 133 8.48 1.63 9.61
C LEU A 133 8.16 1.73 11.09
N ALA A 134 9.11 1.40 11.98
CA ALA A 134 8.93 1.53 13.42
C ALA A 134 8.75 3.00 13.83
N GLU A 135 9.61 3.90 13.33
CA GLU A 135 9.52 5.34 13.60
C GLU A 135 8.23 5.95 13.04
N LEU A 136 7.76 5.50 11.85
CA LEU A 136 6.46 5.89 11.30
C LEU A 136 5.31 5.41 12.18
N GLY A 137 5.41 4.21 12.75
CA GLY A 137 4.45 3.68 13.71
C GLY A 137 4.33 4.58 14.94
N GLU A 138 5.45 4.93 15.57
CA GLU A 138 5.48 5.83 16.71
C GLU A 138 4.94 7.23 16.39
N LEU A 139 5.29 7.77 15.21
CA LEU A 139 4.81 9.08 14.79
C LEU A 139 3.27 9.07 14.63
N ARG A 140 2.73 7.99 14.09
CA ARG A 140 1.29 7.79 13.93
C ARG A 140 0.56 7.72 15.28
N GLU A 141 1.14 7.03 16.26
CA GLU A 141 0.60 6.95 17.62
C GLU A 141 0.52 8.33 18.28
N ARG A 142 1.57 9.12 18.16
CA ARG A 142 1.62 10.50 18.69
C ARG A 142 0.55 11.42 18.09
N HIS A 143 0.13 11.19 16.85
CA HIS A 143 -0.91 11.98 16.19
C HIS A 143 -2.35 11.50 16.50
N GLY A 144 -2.53 10.60 17.46
CA GLY A 144 -3.83 10.25 18.03
C GLY A 144 -4.78 9.48 17.09
N SER A 145 -4.25 8.73 16.15
CA SER A 145 -5.07 7.88 15.27
C SER A 145 -5.64 6.70 16.06
N LEU A 146 -6.90 6.80 16.48
CA LEU A 146 -7.67 5.73 17.15
C LEU A 146 -7.86 4.46 16.31
N LEU A 147 -7.35 4.42 15.07
CA LEU A 147 -7.38 3.27 14.16
C LEU A 147 -6.28 2.22 14.43
N LEU A 148 -5.55 2.35 15.54
CA LEU A 148 -4.38 1.53 15.89
C LEU A 148 -4.67 0.03 15.99
N ALA A 149 -5.83 -0.35 16.51
CA ALA A 149 -6.15 -1.77 16.72
C ALA A 149 -6.28 -2.56 15.39
N ALA A 150 -6.67 -1.91 14.30
CA ALA A 150 -6.86 -2.56 13.01
C ALA A 150 -5.61 -2.61 12.13
N THR A 151 -4.62 -1.73 12.38
CA THR A 151 -3.41 -1.59 11.55
C THR A 151 -2.13 -2.13 12.19
N GLY A 152 -2.12 -2.38 13.49
CA GLY A 152 -0.95 -2.95 14.19
C GLY A 152 -0.55 -4.34 13.67
N GLY A 153 -1.51 -5.17 13.27
CA GLY A 153 -1.26 -6.46 12.65
C GLY A 153 -0.53 -6.37 11.31
N VAL A 154 -0.92 -5.43 10.46
CA VAL A 154 -0.30 -5.22 9.14
C VAL A 154 1.17 -4.80 9.26
N LEU A 155 1.48 -3.90 10.18
CA LEU A 155 2.85 -3.46 10.41
C LEU A 155 3.74 -4.62 10.93
N LEU A 156 3.21 -5.42 11.84
CA LEU A 156 3.92 -6.57 12.37
C LEU A 156 4.20 -7.62 11.27
N ASP A 157 3.21 -7.92 10.43
CA ASP A 157 3.35 -8.84 9.30
C ASP A 157 4.42 -8.36 8.32
N ARG A 158 4.46 -7.06 7.99
CA ARG A 158 5.48 -6.44 7.14
C ARG A 158 6.87 -6.59 7.73
N VAL A 159 7.05 -6.25 9.02
CA VAL A 159 8.32 -6.37 9.72
C VAL A 159 8.77 -7.83 9.79
N GLN A 160 7.90 -8.77 10.11
CA GLN A 160 8.22 -10.20 10.14
C GLN A 160 8.69 -10.69 8.76
N HIS A 161 8.00 -10.27 7.69
CA HIS A 161 8.36 -10.65 6.33
C HIS A 161 9.72 -10.09 5.89
N MET A 162 10.12 -8.93 6.41
CA MET A 162 11.43 -8.35 6.13
C MET A 162 12.55 -8.99 6.93
N VAL A 163 12.28 -9.39 8.19
CA VAL A 163 13.30 -9.96 9.09
C VAL A 163 13.54 -11.44 8.80
N VAL A 164 12.48 -12.18 8.46
CA VAL A 164 12.56 -13.61 8.12
C VAL A 164 12.54 -13.74 6.59
N PRO A 165 13.70 -13.93 5.93
CA PRO A 165 13.68 -14.14 4.49
C PRO A 165 13.00 -15.48 4.19
N VAL A 166 11.77 -15.42 3.70
CA VAL A 166 11.10 -16.61 3.18
C VAL A 166 11.84 -17.06 1.93
N ARG A 167 12.71 -18.05 2.12
CA ARG A 167 13.40 -18.74 1.01
C ARG A 167 12.35 -19.47 0.18
N GLY A 168 12.10 -18.93 -1.01
CA GLY A 168 11.52 -19.69 -2.11
C GLY A 168 9.99 -19.71 -2.18
N SER A 169 9.47 -19.25 -3.31
CA SER A 169 8.16 -19.66 -3.87
C SER A 169 6.89 -18.91 -3.47
N ALA A 170 6.94 -17.72 -2.89
CA ALA A 170 5.72 -16.96 -2.64
C ALA A 170 5.00 -16.43 -3.92
N ARG A 171 5.72 -16.28 -5.05
CA ARG A 171 5.14 -15.72 -6.29
C ARG A 171 4.07 -16.59 -6.95
N VAL A 172 4.14 -17.91 -6.79
CA VAL A 172 3.20 -18.85 -7.43
C VAL A 172 1.92 -19.00 -6.60
N HIS A 173 2.01 -18.91 -5.28
CA HIS A 173 0.86 -19.11 -4.39
C HIS A 173 -0.12 -17.93 -4.38
N THR A 174 0.37 -16.70 -4.56
CA THR A 174 -0.48 -15.50 -4.53
C THR A 174 -1.41 -15.45 -5.74
N SER A 175 -0.88 -15.69 -6.94
CA SER A 175 -1.70 -15.75 -8.16
C SER A 175 -2.68 -16.93 -8.15
N ALA A 176 -2.27 -18.09 -7.64
CA ALA A 176 -3.15 -19.26 -7.52
C ALA A 176 -4.28 -19.03 -6.51
N ARG A 177 -4.02 -18.38 -5.39
CA ARG A 177 -5.05 -17.99 -4.40
C ARG A 177 -6.02 -16.95 -4.96
N PHE A 178 -5.53 -15.98 -5.73
CA PHE A 178 -6.38 -15.00 -6.42
C PHE A 178 -7.30 -15.68 -7.44
N VAL A 179 -6.76 -16.56 -8.27
CA VAL A 179 -7.56 -17.31 -9.25
C VAL A 179 -8.55 -18.22 -8.55
N ALA A 180 -8.16 -18.92 -7.49
CA ALA A 180 -9.06 -19.77 -6.71
C ALA A 180 -10.17 -18.97 -6.01
N ALA A 181 -9.87 -17.78 -5.47
CA ALA A 181 -10.86 -16.90 -4.88
C ALA A 181 -11.85 -16.35 -5.91
N LEU A 182 -11.38 -15.94 -7.10
CA LEU A 182 -12.24 -15.48 -8.19
C LEU A 182 -13.14 -16.61 -8.74
N LEU A 183 -12.60 -17.81 -8.88
CA LEU A 183 -13.36 -19.00 -9.28
C LEU A 183 -14.41 -19.38 -8.22
N GLY A 184 -14.06 -19.30 -6.93
CA GLY A 184 -14.99 -19.54 -5.83
C GLY A 184 -16.14 -18.55 -5.80
N VAL A 185 -15.87 -17.27 -5.97
CA VAL A 185 -16.92 -16.22 -6.04
C VAL A 185 -17.79 -16.41 -7.27
N GLY A 186 -17.20 -16.76 -8.43
CA GLY A 186 -17.95 -17.05 -9.65
C GLY A 186 -18.86 -18.26 -9.50
N LEU A 187 -18.38 -19.31 -8.82
CA LEU A 187 -19.18 -20.52 -8.59
C LEU A 187 -20.36 -20.24 -7.65
N ILE A 188 -20.14 -19.48 -6.58
CA ILE A 188 -21.20 -19.07 -5.64
C ILE A 188 -22.26 -18.22 -6.34
N ALA A 189 -21.83 -17.26 -7.18
CA ALA A 189 -22.76 -16.44 -7.95
C ALA A 189 -23.60 -17.28 -8.92
N LEU A 190 -22.98 -18.28 -9.55
CA LEU A 190 -23.66 -19.20 -10.49
C LEU A 190 -24.68 -20.08 -9.76
N THR A 191 -24.35 -20.63 -8.59
CA THR A 191 -25.28 -21.45 -7.81
C THR A 191 -26.49 -20.63 -7.32
N LEU A 192 -26.27 -19.40 -6.83
CA LEU A 192 -27.35 -18.51 -6.43
C LEU A 192 -28.27 -18.13 -7.61
N GLN A 193 -27.71 -17.92 -8.80
CA GLN A 193 -28.53 -17.68 -9.99
C GLN A 193 -29.37 -18.89 -10.43
N LEU A 194 -28.83 -20.10 -10.26
CA LEU A 194 -29.55 -21.32 -10.59
C LEU A 194 -30.70 -21.57 -9.60
N GLU A 195 -30.47 -21.38 -8.30
CA GLU A 195 -31.52 -21.48 -7.27
C GLU A 195 -32.64 -20.44 -7.48
N TRP A 196 -32.25 -19.19 -7.80
CA TRP A 196 -33.24 -18.14 -8.12
C TRP A 196 -34.11 -18.51 -9.32
N LYS A 197 -33.53 -19.10 -10.39
CA LYS A 197 -34.30 -19.56 -11.55
C LYS A 197 -35.23 -20.73 -11.24
N GLN A 198 -34.83 -21.66 -10.37
CA GLN A 198 -35.68 -22.76 -9.94
C GLN A 198 -36.84 -22.32 -9.04
N ALA A 199 -36.66 -21.27 -8.27
CA ALA A 199 -37.71 -20.71 -7.41
C ALA A 199 -38.77 -19.90 -8.20
N GLN A 200 -38.54 -19.62 -9.46
CA GLN A 200 -39.47 -18.89 -10.33
C GLN A 200 -40.27 -19.82 -11.29
N LEU A 201 -40.01 -21.12 -11.29
CA LEU A 201 -40.74 -22.16 -12.03
C LEU A 201 -41.70 -22.91 -11.13
#